data_faa4a7f3f18e574e6581cfdf264eebb4
#
_entry.id   faa4a7f3f18e574e6581cfdf264eebb4
#
_cell.length_a   1.000
_cell.length_b   1.000
_cell.length_c   1.000
_cell.angle_alpha   90.00
_cell.angle_beta   90.00
_cell.angle_gamma   90.00
#
_symmetry.space_group_name_H-M   'P 1'
#
loop_
_entity.id
_entity.type
_entity.pdbx_description
1 polymer ?
#
loop_
_entity_poly.entity_id
_entity_poly.type
_entity_poly.pdbx_seq_one_letter_code
_entity_poly.pdbx_strand_id
1 'polypeptide(L)'
;KAITPKTKAIVPVHLFGQCADMEALMAIAKEHNLYIVEDACQAIGSVYTFSDGTQKQAATMGDIGCTSFFPSKNLGCYGDGGAIFTNDDDLAAKMRAIANHGMVVRYYHDTIGVNSRLDSIQAAILDAKLPHLNSYIAARQAAAAYYDKAFANHPNILIPARNEHST
;
A
#
# COMPACT_ATOMS: atom_id res chain seq x y z
N LYS A 1 5.00 2.43 23.54
CA LYS A 1 6.00 3.38 24.12
C LYS A 1 6.20 4.64 23.27
N ALA A 2 6.03 4.58 21.92
CA ALA A 2 6.21 5.73 21.02
C ALA A 2 4.99 6.67 20.94
N ILE A 3 3.81 6.21 21.35
CA ILE A 3 2.57 6.99 21.29
C ILE A 3 2.61 8.10 22.37
N THR A 4 2.27 9.31 21.95
CA THR A 4 2.17 10.51 22.80
C THR A 4 0.84 11.23 22.52
N PRO A 5 0.43 12.24 23.31
CA PRO A 5 -0.76 13.05 23.01
C PRO A 5 -0.72 13.78 21.65
N LYS A 6 0.46 13.88 21.03
CA LYS A 6 0.64 14.47 19.70
C LYS A 6 0.49 13.46 18.57
N THR A 7 0.52 12.16 18.84
CA THR A 7 0.37 11.11 17.84
C THR A 7 -1.03 11.16 17.25
N LYS A 8 -1.14 11.13 15.92
CA LYS A 8 -2.40 11.20 15.17
C LYS A 8 -2.65 9.98 14.30
N ALA A 9 -1.59 9.34 13.82
CA ALA A 9 -1.69 8.18 12.94
C ALA A 9 -0.53 7.22 13.16
N ILE A 10 -0.75 5.97 12.73
CA ILE A 10 0.27 4.95 12.52
C ILE A 10 0.41 4.78 11.01
N VAL A 11 1.64 4.73 10.51
CA VAL A 11 1.94 4.51 9.09
C VAL A 11 2.69 3.19 8.96
N PRO A 12 1.99 2.04 8.83
CA PRO A 12 2.65 0.77 8.57
C PRO A 12 3.15 0.73 7.14
N VAL A 13 4.37 0.21 6.95
CA VAL A 13 4.94 -0.05 5.63
C VAL A 13 4.89 -1.55 5.36
N HIS A 14 4.26 -1.94 4.26
CA HIS A 14 4.22 -3.31 3.77
C HIS A 14 5.48 -3.59 2.94
N LEU A 15 6.58 -3.78 3.65
CA LEU A 15 7.92 -3.82 3.06
C LEU A 15 8.13 -5.11 2.26
N PHE A 16 8.73 -4.98 1.08
CA PHE A 16 9.06 -6.10 0.18
C PHE A 16 7.86 -6.96 -0.24
N GLY A 17 6.65 -6.43 -0.16
CA GLY A 17 5.44 -7.15 -0.53
C GLY A 17 4.86 -8.00 0.59
N GLN A 18 5.35 -7.89 1.82
CA GLN A 18 4.76 -8.53 3.00
C GLN A 18 4.00 -7.49 3.83
N CYS A 19 2.75 -7.78 4.16
CA CYS A 19 1.97 -6.92 5.03
C CYS A 19 2.60 -6.85 6.43
N ALA A 20 2.61 -5.66 7.04
CA ALA A 20 2.90 -5.51 8.46
C ALA A 20 1.87 -6.29 9.29
N ASP A 21 2.13 -6.49 10.57
CA ASP A 21 1.17 -7.12 11.50
C ASP A 21 -0.03 -6.17 11.73
N MET A 22 -0.97 -6.21 10.78
CA MET A 22 -2.08 -5.28 10.73
C MET A 22 -3.07 -5.50 11.87
N GLU A 23 -3.30 -6.73 12.28
CA GLU A 23 -4.23 -7.01 13.38
C GLU A 23 -3.78 -6.36 14.68
N ALA A 24 -2.51 -6.49 15.04
CA ALA A 24 -1.95 -5.86 16.22
C ALA A 24 -1.93 -4.31 16.10
N LEU A 25 -1.57 -3.80 14.92
CA LEU A 25 -1.51 -2.34 14.68
C LEU A 25 -2.90 -1.70 14.71
N MET A 26 -3.92 -2.35 14.15
CA MET A 26 -5.31 -1.90 14.20
C MET A 26 -5.88 -1.91 15.62
N ALA A 27 -5.53 -2.92 16.42
CA ALA A 27 -5.91 -2.95 17.84
C ALA A 27 -5.33 -1.77 18.61
N ILE A 28 -4.04 -1.46 18.43
CA ILE A 28 -3.37 -0.31 19.03
C ILE A 28 -3.98 1.02 18.55
N ALA A 29 -4.23 1.14 17.26
CA ALA A 29 -4.83 2.35 16.69
C ALA A 29 -6.23 2.60 17.28
N LYS A 30 -7.04 1.56 17.41
CA LYS A 30 -8.37 1.64 18.05
C LYS A 30 -8.29 2.03 19.52
N GLU A 31 -7.38 1.44 20.30
CA GLU A 31 -7.19 1.76 21.72
C GLU A 31 -6.83 3.22 21.95
N HIS A 32 -6.01 3.78 21.06
CA HIS A 32 -5.49 5.15 21.19
C HIS A 32 -6.20 6.18 20.29
N ASN A 33 -7.27 5.80 19.61
CA ASN A 33 -8.02 6.65 18.68
C ASN A 33 -7.11 7.30 17.61
N LEU A 34 -6.30 6.47 16.94
CA LEU A 34 -5.35 6.87 15.90
C LEU A 34 -5.85 6.40 14.53
N TYR A 35 -5.50 7.16 13.50
CA TYR A 35 -5.69 6.73 12.12
C TYR A 35 -4.60 5.74 11.68
N ILE A 36 -4.92 4.91 10.69
CA ILE A 36 -3.95 4.05 10.00
C ILE A 36 -3.86 4.49 8.54
N VAL A 37 -2.63 4.82 8.11
CA VAL A 37 -2.31 5.14 6.73
C VAL A 37 -1.33 4.09 6.21
N GLU A 38 -1.80 3.14 5.41
CA GLU A 38 -0.98 2.05 4.88
C GLU A 38 -0.05 2.55 3.76
N ASP A 39 1.25 2.31 3.88
CA ASP A 39 2.20 2.40 2.78
C ASP A 39 2.35 1.03 2.12
N ALA A 40 1.58 0.80 1.05
CA ALA A 40 1.62 -0.40 0.24
C ALA A 40 2.38 -0.21 -1.08
N CYS A 41 3.32 0.74 -1.13
CA CYS A 41 4.09 1.05 -2.35
C CYS A 41 4.92 -0.13 -2.88
N GLN A 42 5.10 -1.19 -2.10
CA GLN A 42 5.79 -2.41 -2.51
C GLN A 42 4.90 -3.66 -2.44
N ALA A 43 3.61 -3.51 -2.08
CA ALA A 43 2.76 -4.63 -1.69
C ALA A 43 1.43 -4.69 -2.44
N ILE A 44 1.32 -4.06 -3.62
CA ILE A 44 0.11 -4.19 -4.44
C ILE A 44 -0.13 -5.66 -4.79
N GLY A 45 -1.33 -6.16 -4.47
CA GLY A 45 -1.71 -7.55 -4.65
C GLY A 45 -1.35 -8.49 -3.50
N SER A 46 -0.64 -8.02 -2.47
CA SER A 46 -0.42 -8.80 -1.24
C SER A 46 -1.71 -8.88 -0.42
N VAL A 47 -1.90 -10.02 0.25
CA VAL A 47 -3.09 -10.30 1.07
C VAL A 47 -2.66 -10.56 2.51
N TYR A 48 -3.35 -9.93 3.46
CA TYR A 48 -3.23 -10.21 4.90
C TYR A 48 -4.37 -11.12 5.35
N THR A 49 -4.05 -12.17 6.09
CA THR A 49 -5.02 -13.09 6.69
C THR A 49 -5.10 -12.83 8.19
N PHE A 50 -6.26 -12.38 8.67
CA PHE A 50 -6.52 -12.13 10.08
C PHE A 50 -6.68 -13.42 10.87
N SER A 51 -6.61 -13.35 12.20
CA SER A 51 -6.75 -14.49 13.11
C SER A 51 -8.12 -15.20 13.01
N ASP A 52 -9.17 -14.47 12.57
CA ASP A 52 -10.50 -15.00 12.31
C ASP A 52 -10.64 -15.66 10.92
N GLY A 53 -9.57 -15.68 10.11
CA GLY A 53 -9.54 -16.22 8.76
C GLY A 53 -10.01 -15.25 7.68
N THR A 54 -10.45 -14.03 8.03
CA THR A 54 -10.79 -13.02 7.01
C THR A 54 -9.54 -12.56 6.26
N GLN A 55 -9.71 -12.21 4.98
CA GLN A 55 -8.62 -11.77 4.13
C GLN A 55 -8.89 -10.38 3.59
N LYS A 56 -7.86 -9.52 3.62
CA LYS A 56 -7.89 -8.19 3.00
C LYS A 56 -6.61 -7.93 2.22
N GLN A 57 -6.73 -7.18 1.14
CA GLN A 57 -5.58 -6.74 0.37
C GLN A 57 -4.84 -5.60 1.08
N ALA A 58 -3.53 -5.54 0.91
CA ALA A 58 -2.72 -4.39 1.30
C ALA A 58 -3.30 -3.09 0.72
N ALA A 59 -3.23 -1.99 1.47
CA ALA A 59 -3.85 -0.71 1.20
C ALA A 59 -5.40 -0.65 1.35
N THR A 60 -6.04 -1.69 1.92
CA THR A 60 -7.50 -1.70 2.12
C THR A 60 -7.92 -1.97 3.56
N MET A 61 -6.98 -2.02 4.50
CA MET A 61 -7.21 -2.40 5.90
C MET A 61 -7.34 -1.20 6.83
N GLY A 62 -6.56 -0.15 6.57
CA GLY A 62 -6.58 1.09 7.34
C GLY A 62 -7.61 2.12 6.85
N ASP A 63 -7.54 3.33 7.39
CA ASP A 63 -8.38 4.45 6.97
C ASP A 63 -8.03 4.95 5.57
N ILE A 64 -6.73 4.94 5.25
CA ILE A 64 -6.16 5.32 3.96
C ILE A 64 -5.11 4.28 3.57
N GLY A 65 -5.10 3.88 2.31
CA GLY A 65 -4.02 3.08 1.72
C GLY A 65 -3.35 3.83 0.58
N CYS A 66 -2.03 3.72 0.47
CA CYS A 66 -1.24 4.35 -0.58
C CYS A 66 -0.45 3.31 -1.36
N THR A 67 -0.38 3.45 -2.67
CA THR A 67 0.50 2.64 -3.51
C THR A 67 1.26 3.48 -4.51
N SER A 68 2.34 2.93 -5.04
CA SER A 68 3.20 3.56 -6.04
C SER A 68 3.14 2.79 -7.34
N PHE A 69 3.09 3.53 -8.44
CA PHE A 69 3.23 3.01 -9.80
C PHE A 69 4.57 3.37 -10.44
N PHE A 70 5.58 3.72 -9.62
CA PHE A 70 6.94 3.93 -10.12
C PHE A 70 7.38 2.73 -11.00
N PRO A 71 8.16 2.93 -12.08
CA PRO A 71 8.43 1.90 -13.10
C PRO A 71 8.93 0.55 -12.60
N SER A 72 9.67 0.51 -11.48
CA SER A 72 10.18 -0.73 -10.89
C SER A 72 9.19 -1.48 -10.00
N LYS A 73 7.99 -0.93 -9.75
CA LYS A 73 6.97 -1.56 -8.91
C LYS A 73 6.28 -2.73 -9.62
N ASN A 74 5.63 -3.59 -8.86
CA ASN A 74 4.89 -4.75 -9.40
C ASN A 74 3.89 -4.33 -10.48
N LEU A 75 3.16 -3.24 -10.26
CA LEU A 75 2.35 -2.56 -11.25
C LEU A 75 2.97 -1.18 -11.49
N GLY A 76 3.96 -1.12 -12.38
CA GLY A 76 4.69 0.11 -12.70
C GLY A 76 4.27 0.71 -14.03
N CYS A 77 4.06 2.03 -14.07
CA CYS A 77 3.96 2.80 -15.30
C CYS A 77 5.35 3.18 -15.85
N TYR A 78 5.44 4.10 -16.81
CA TYR A 78 6.71 4.50 -17.42
C TYR A 78 7.23 5.86 -16.91
N GLY A 79 6.67 6.34 -15.82
CA GLY A 79 7.04 7.56 -15.10
C GLY A 79 6.52 7.50 -13.67
N ASP A 80 6.39 8.66 -13.03
CA ASP A 80 5.81 8.73 -11.69
C ASP A 80 4.30 8.49 -11.72
N GLY A 81 3.82 7.80 -10.70
CA GLY A 81 2.40 7.51 -10.51
C GLY A 81 2.15 6.86 -9.16
N GLY A 82 0.92 6.93 -8.73
CA GLY A 82 0.44 6.30 -7.50
C GLY A 82 -1.07 6.39 -7.39
N ALA A 83 -1.61 5.73 -6.39
CA ALA A 83 -3.01 5.82 -6.03
C ALA A 83 -3.18 5.84 -4.52
N ILE A 84 -4.28 6.46 -4.09
CA ILE A 84 -4.71 6.51 -2.70
C ILE A 84 -6.10 5.89 -2.64
N PHE A 85 -6.32 5.01 -1.66
CA PHE A 85 -7.55 4.26 -1.47
C PHE A 85 -8.15 4.60 -0.10
N THR A 86 -9.46 4.70 -0.04
CA THR A 86 -10.22 4.78 1.21
C THR A 86 -11.64 4.29 0.98
N ASN A 87 -12.28 3.79 2.04
CA ASN A 87 -13.72 3.47 2.06
C ASN A 87 -14.56 4.59 2.74
N ASP A 88 -13.91 5.70 3.13
CA ASP A 88 -14.54 6.86 3.75
C ASP A 88 -14.75 7.95 2.68
N ASP A 89 -16.02 8.27 2.38
CA ASP A 89 -16.38 9.24 1.34
C ASP A 89 -15.92 10.67 1.69
N ASP A 90 -15.89 11.04 2.98
CA ASP A 90 -15.41 12.36 3.41
C ASP A 90 -13.90 12.48 3.24
N LEU A 91 -13.14 11.42 3.56
CA LEU A 91 -11.71 11.37 3.29
C LEU A 91 -11.44 11.38 1.78
N ALA A 92 -12.20 10.64 0.99
CA ALA A 92 -12.07 10.63 -0.47
C ALA A 92 -12.30 12.03 -1.06
N ALA A 93 -13.34 12.74 -0.64
CA ALA A 93 -13.63 14.09 -1.08
C ALA A 93 -12.49 15.07 -0.71
N LYS A 94 -12.00 15.01 0.53
CA LYS A 94 -10.87 15.86 0.99
C LYS A 94 -9.59 15.58 0.20
N MET A 95 -9.23 14.32 0.02
CA MET A 95 -8.02 13.95 -0.73
C MET A 95 -8.11 14.40 -2.19
N ARG A 96 -9.30 14.25 -2.82
CA ARG A 96 -9.54 14.72 -4.19
C ARG A 96 -9.41 16.23 -4.31
N ALA A 97 -9.94 16.99 -3.34
CA ALA A 97 -9.78 18.45 -3.30
C ALA A 97 -8.31 18.85 -3.16
N ILE A 98 -7.56 18.23 -2.23
CA ILE A 98 -6.13 18.48 -2.03
C ILE A 98 -5.34 18.20 -3.31
N ALA A 99 -5.58 17.05 -3.98
CA ALA A 99 -4.91 16.67 -5.23
C ALA A 99 -5.25 17.60 -6.41
N ASN A 100 -6.33 18.38 -6.30
CA ASN A 100 -6.83 19.29 -7.31
C ASN A 100 -6.75 20.75 -6.83
N HIS A 101 -5.58 21.21 -6.41
CA HIS A 101 -5.32 22.59 -5.99
C HIS A 101 -6.14 23.10 -4.79
N GLY A 102 -6.71 22.21 -3.97
CA GLY A 102 -7.61 22.59 -2.87
C GLY A 102 -9.01 23.01 -3.32
N MET A 103 -9.42 22.61 -4.54
CA MET A 103 -10.70 22.98 -5.13
C MET A 103 -11.71 21.82 -5.08
N VAL A 104 -12.92 22.12 -4.62
CA VAL A 104 -14.13 21.33 -4.86
C VAL A 104 -14.91 21.94 -6.05
N VAL A 105 -15.03 23.26 -6.07
CA VAL A 105 -15.63 24.02 -7.17
C VAL A 105 -14.51 24.74 -7.93
N ARG A 106 -14.57 24.71 -9.25
CA ARG A 106 -13.53 25.31 -10.11
C ARG A 106 -13.29 26.77 -9.76
N TYR A 107 -12.01 27.12 -9.56
CA TYR A 107 -11.50 28.46 -9.15
C TYR A 107 -11.80 28.87 -7.70
N TYR A 108 -12.47 28.04 -6.89
CA TYR A 108 -12.65 28.29 -5.46
C TYR A 108 -11.73 27.36 -4.66
N HIS A 109 -10.74 27.93 -3.98
CA HIS A 109 -9.71 27.21 -3.24
C HIS A 109 -10.01 27.27 -1.74
N ASP A 110 -10.73 26.27 -1.24
CA ASP A 110 -11.17 26.23 0.17
C ASP A 110 -10.06 25.73 1.12
N THR A 111 -9.03 25.06 0.55
CA THR A 111 -7.88 24.57 1.31
C THR A 111 -6.61 24.65 0.47
N ILE A 112 -5.46 24.47 1.13
CA ILE A 112 -4.17 24.35 0.43
C ILE A 112 -4.13 22.99 -0.26
N GLY A 113 -3.79 22.99 -1.54
CA GLY A 113 -3.68 21.77 -2.32
C GLY A 113 -2.53 21.80 -3.31
N VAL A 114 -2.39 20.72 -4.04
CA VAL A 114 -1.35 20.50 -5.06
C VAL A 114 -1.98 20.08 -6.38
N ASN A 115 -1.24 20.18 -7.47
CA ASN A 115 -1.59 19.54 -8.71
C ASN A 115 -1.00 18.12 -8.71
N SER A 116 -1.80 17.12 -8.36
CA SER A 116 -1.38 15.73 -8.33
C SER A 116 -2.35 14.86 -9.12
N ARG A 117 -1.98 14.52 -10.34
CA ARG A 117 -2.79 13.77 -11.29
C ARG A 117 -1.96 12.68 -11.95
N LEU A 118 -2.56 11.53 -12.17
CA LEU A 118 -1.97 10.49 -13.01
C LEU A 118 -2.15 10.90 -14.49
N ASP A 119 -1.06 10.99 -15.22
CA ASP A 119 -1.10 11.30 -16.65
C ASP A 119 -1.81 10.19 -17.44
N SER A 120 -2.57 10.56 -18.47
CA SER A 120 -3.34 9.61 -19.30
C SER A 120 -2.45 8.55 -19.96
N ILE A 121 -1.20 8.90 -20.33
CA ILE A 121 -0.23 7.94 -20.88
C ILE A 121 0.12 6.90 -19.81
N GLN A 122 0.39 7.33 -18.58
CA GLN A 122 0.70 6.41 -17.48
C GLN A 122 -0.51 5.52 -17.14
N ALA A 123 -1.71 6.09 -17.14
CA ALA A 123 -2.94 5.34 -16.93
C ALA A 123 -3.16 4.25 -18.00
N ALA A 124 -2.92 4.56 -19.28
CA ALA A 124 -3.03 3.59 -20.36
C ALA A 124 -2.00 2.44 -20.23
N ILE A 125 -0.78 2.74 -19.77
CA ILE A 125 0.23 1.72 -19.50
C ILE A 125 -0.19 0.80 -18.35
N LEU A 126 -0.75 1.38 -17.28
CA LEU A 126 -1.25 0.61 -16.13
C LEU A 126 -2.44 -0.26 -16.54
N ASP A 127 -3.37 0.27 -17.33
CA ASP A 127 -4.52 -0.48 -17.85
C ASP A 127 -4.08 -1.71 -18.66
N ALA A 128 -3.10 -1.54 -19.54
CA ALA A 128 -2.52 -2.65 -20.31
C ALA A 128 -1.81 -3.70 -19.44
N LYS A 129 -1.20 -3.30 -18.29
CA LYS A 129 -0.43 -4.19 -17.40
C LYS A 129 -1.28 -4.83 -16.31
N LEU A 130 -2.35 -4.17 -15.86
CA LEU A 130 -3.18 -4.62 -14.75
C LEU A 130 -3.73 -6.06 -14.91
N PRO A 131 -4.20 -6.50 -16.09
CA PRO A 131 -4.65 -7.87 -16.30
C PRO A 131 -3.57 -8.93 -16.05
N HIS A 132 -2.30 -8.55 -16.11
CA HIS A 132 -1.15 -9.44 -15.93
C HIS A 132 -0.57 -9.41 -14.49
N LEU A 133 -1.08 -8.55 -13.61
CA LEU A 133 -0.52 -8.35 -12.26
C LEU A 133 -0.39 -9.66 -11.47
N ASN A 134 -1.44 -10.47 -11.45
CA ASN A 134 -1.43 -11.74 -10.72
C ASN A 134 -0.36 -12.72 -11.25
N SER A 135 -0.14 -12.77 -12.56
CA SER A 135 0.91 -13.60 -13.16
C SER A 135 2.31 -13.09 -12.81
N TYR A 136 2.50 -11.79 -12.73
CA TYR A 136 3.76 -11.18 -12.28
C TYR A 136 4.05 -11.49 -10.81
N ILE A 137 3.02 -11.42 -9.95
CA ILE A 137 3.14 -11.77 -8.53
C ILE A 137 3.51 -13.25 -8.38
N ALA A 138 2.81 -14.16 -9.07
CA ALA A 138 3.09 -15.59 -9.01
C ALA A 138 4.52 -15.92 -9.48
N ALA A 139 5.01 -15.28 -10.54
CA ALA A 139 6.38 -15.46 -11.02
C ALA A 139 7.43 -14.99 -9.99
N ARG A 140 7.19 -13.85 -9.31
CA ARG A 140 8.07 -13.36 -8.24
C ARG A 140 8.07 -14.27 -7.01
N GLN A 141 6.90 -14.77 -6.62
CA GLN A 141 6.79 -15.73 -5.51
C GLN A 141 7.51 -17.04 -5.82
N ALA A 142 7.39 -17.55 -7.06
CA ALA A 142 8.10 -18.75 -7.49
C ALA A 142 9.64 -18.54 -7.48
N ALA A 143 10.12 -17.38 -7.94
CA ALA A 143 11.53 -17.04 -7.88
C ALA A 143 12.02 -16.95 -6.42
N ALA A 144 11.26 -16.31 -5.53
CA ALA A 144 11.60 -16.21 -4.11
C ALA A 144 11.67 -17.60 -3.45
N ALA A 145 10.68 -18.47 -3.71
CA ALA A 145 10.68 -19.83 -3.20
C ALA A 145 11.88 -20.67 -3.70
N TYR A 146 12.29 -20.42 -4.95
CA TYR A 146 13.50 -21.06 -5.48
C TYR A 146 14.76 -20.61 -4.70
N TYR A 147 14.94 -19.32 -4.44
CA TYR A 147 16.06 -18.81 -3.65
C TYR A 147 16.00 -19.31 -2.20
N ASP A 148 14.84 -19.32 -1.56
CA ASP A 148 14.68 -19.85 -0.19
C ASP A 148 15.16 -21.30 -0.11
N LYS A 149 14.76 -22.13 -1.07
CA LYS A 149 15.21 -23.53 -1.16
C LYS A 149 16.70 -23.66 -1.44
N ALA A 150 17.23 -22.86 -2.38
CA ALA A 150 18.64 -22.94 -2.78
C ALA A 150 19.58 -22.54 -1.63
N PHE A 151 19.16 -21.59 -0.79
CA PHE A 151 20.00 -21.03 0.28
C PHE A 151 19.63 -21.49 1.68
N ALA A 152 18.65 -22.38 1.86
CA ALA A 152 18.14 -22.81 3.17
C ALA A 152 19.24 -23.25 4.16
N ASN A 153 20.33 -23.89 3.67
CA ASN A 153 21.42 -24.39 4.49
C ASN A 153 22.77 -23.71 4.14
N HIS A 154 22.75 -22.56 3.52
CA HIS A 154 23.99 -21.90 3.11
C HIS A 154 24.64 -21.20 4.33
N PRO A 155 25.93 -21.47 4.65
CA PRO A 155 26.54 -21.00 5.89
C PRO A 155 26.70 -19.47 6.00
N ASN A 156 26.70 -18.75 4.87
CA ASN A 156 26.95 -17.31 4.83
C ASN A 156 25.77 -16.51 4.24
N ILE A 157 24.61 -17.15 4.00
CA ILE A 157 23.42 -16.48 3.47
C ILE A 157 22.27 -16.70 4.42
N LEU A 158 21.68 -15.59 4.87
CA LEU A 158 20.44 -15.59 5.64
C LEU A 158 19.27 -15.32 4.70
N ILE A 159 18.35 -16.25 4.60
CA ILE A 159 17.10 -16.04 3.84
C ILE A 159 16.17 -15.09 4.59
N PRO A 160 15.43 -14.22 3.90
CA PRO A 160 14.44 -13.34 4.52
C PRO A 160 13.34 -14.12 5.26
N ALA A 161 12.94 -13.64 6.43
CA ALA A 161 11.82 -14.20 7.16
C ALA A 161 10.51 -14.02 6.38
N ARG A 162 9.64 -15.01 6.45
CA ARG A 162 8.29 -14.95 5.90
C ARG A 162 7.31 -14.55 7.00
N ASN A 163 6.39 -13.65 6.70
CA ASN A 163 5.25 -13.37 7.55
C ASN A 163 4.14 -14.37 7.23
N GLU A 164 3.76 -15.21 8.20
CA GLU A 164 2.72 -16.24 8.04
C GLU A 164 1.32 -15.68 7.81
N HIS A 165 1.09 -14.42 8.14
CA HIS A 165 -0.18 -13.71 7.91
C HIS A 165 -0.24 -13.01 6.55
N SER A 166 0.83 -13.04 5.74
CA SER A 166 0.92 -12.30 4.48
C SER A 166 1.36 -13.18 3.32
N THR A 167 0.67 -13.04 2.20
CA THR A 167 0.98 -13.73 0.94
C THR A 167 1.18 -12.72 -0.19
#